data_9ef6f37fde5f73b154a415334711bc47
#
_entry.id   9ef6f37fde5f73b154a415334711bc47
#
_cell.length_a   1.000
_cell.length_b   1.000
_cell.length_c   1.000
_cell.angle_alpha   90.00
_cell.angle_beta   90.00
_cell.angle_gamma   90.00
#
_symmetry.space_group_name_H-M   'P 1'
#
loop_
_entity.id
_entity.type
_entity.pdbx_description
1 polymer ?
#
loop_
_entity_poly.entity_id
_entity_poly.type
_entity_poly.pdbx_seq_one_letter_code
_entity_poly.pdbx_strand_id
1 'polypeptide(L)'
;VEAQPVDLGALLAEQASAARLMMTVAQIAKHVDASQPVRFLVAETESGYTLLAALWLARRFGVERHVEISPLFETAEALERGDRVIEEALRSPHFRDYLRLHGRLCLQFGYSDSGRYVGQLPASYLAERLKLRLAEQLKRHDLSGIELVLFDTHGESLGRGAHPAGLADRFAYLSPPQARAALEKAGLALREETSFQGGDGYLLFG
;
A
#
# COMPACT_ATOMS: atom_id res chain seq x y z
N VAL A 1 13.89 -17.28 8.14
CA VAL A 1 12.71 -18.11 8.44
C VAL A 1 12.66 -19.19 7.39
N GLU A 2 12.57 -20.46 7.80
CA GLU A 2 12.34 -21.56 6.88
C GLU A 2 10.87 -21.57 6.48
N ALA A 3 10.60 -21.64 5.18
CA ALA A 3 9.24 -21.62 4.67
C ALA A 3 8.50 -22.92 5.00
N GLN A 4 7.28 -22.80 5.50
CA GLN A 4 6.43 -23.95 5.76
C GLN A 4 5.68 -24.34 4.49
N PRO A 5 5.64 -25.63 4.14
CA PRO A 5 4.83 -26.10 3.03
C PRO A 5 3.34 -25.88 3.32
N VAL A 6 2.62 -25.39 2.32
CA VAL A 6 1.17 -25.14 2.40
C VAL A 6 0.45 -26.12 1.48
N ASP A 7 -0.39 -26.97 2.05
CA ASP A 7 -1.36 -27.78 1.33
C ASP A 7 -2.80 -27.37 1.66
N LEU A 8 -3.75 -27.91 0.94
CA LEU A 8 -5.16 -27.57 1.11
C LEU A 8 -5.70 -27.99 2.48
N GLY A 9 -5.25 -29.14 3.02
CA GLY A 9 -5.65 -29.62 4.34
C GLY A 9 -5.19 -28.65 5.44
N ALA A 10 -3.93 -28.22 5.40
CA ALA A 10 -3.37 -27.25 6.32
C ALA A 10 -4.12 -25.90 6.23
N LEU A 11 -4.44 -25.43 5.01
CA LEU A 11 -5.21 -24.22 4.79
C LEU A 11 -6.61 -24.29 5.43
N LEU A 12 -7.32 -25.39 5.26
CA LEU A 12 -8.66 -25.57 5.81
C LEU A 12 -8.66 -25.69 7.34
N ALA A 13 -7.58 -26.19 7.92
CA ALA A 13 -7.44 -26.34 9.36
C ALA A 13 -6.99 -25.05 10.08
N GLU A 14 -6.39 -24.08 9.35
CA GLU A 14 -5.87 -22.86 9.96
C GLU A 14 -6.99 -21.94 10.48
N GLN A 15 -6.87 -21.53 11.74
CA GLN A 15 -7.84 -20.68 12.43
C GLN A 15 -7.49 -19.19 12.35
N ALA A 16 -6.20 -18.85 12.33
CA ALA A 16 -5.74 -17.47 12.31
C ALA A 16 -5.95 -16.84 10.92
N SER A 17 -6.77 -15.80 10.84
CA SER A 17 -7.17 -15.15 9.57
C SER A 17 -5.97 -14.68 8.74
N ALA A 18 -4.97 -14.03 9.36
CA ALA A 18 -3.78 -13.54 8.67
C ALA A 18 -2.93 -14.68 8.09
N ALA A 19 -2.75 -15.77 8.85
CA ALA A 19 -2.04 -16.96 8.38
C ALA A 19 -2.80 -17.61 7.20
N ARG A 20 -4.12 -17.78 7.33
CA ARG A 20 -4.97 -18.34 6.29
C ARG A 20 -4.91 -17.52 5.00
N LEU A 21 -4.88 -16.19 5.07
CA LEU A 21 -4.72 -15.34 3.89
C LEU A 21 -3.38 -15.59 3.18
N MET A 22 -2.27 -15.66 3.91
CA MET A 22 -0.97 -15.96 3.31
C MET A 22 -0.92 -17.38 2.70
N MET A 23 -1.52 -18.36 3.38
CA MET A 23 -1.64 -19.72 2.85
C MET A 23 -2.52 -19.75 1.59
N THR A 24 -3.57 -18.93 1.54
CA THR A 24 -4.41 -18.77 0.33
C THR A 24 -3.59 -18.21 -0.83
N VAL A 25 -2.76 -17.20 -0.59
CA VAL A 25 -1.85 -16.67 -1.61
C VAL A 25 -0.89 -17.76 -2.12
N ALA A 26 -0.37 -18.62 -1.23
CA ALA A 26 0.46 -19.75 -1.65
C ALA A 26 -0.29 -20.72 -2.59
N GLN A 27 -1.57 -20.96 -2.33
CA GLN A 27 -2.39 -21.80 -3.21
C GLN A 27 -2.72 -21.11 -4.54
N ILE A 28 -3.00 -19.81 -4.52
CA ILE A 28 -3.21 -19.01 -5.73
C ILE A 28 -1.95 -19.04 -6.60
N ALA A 29 -0.80 -18.72 -6.04
CA ALA A 29 0.47 -18.70 -6.76
C ALA A 29 0.83 -20.09 -7.35
N LYS A 30 0.47 -21.17 -6.65
CA LYS A 30 0.77 -22.54 -7.09
C LYS A 30 -0.19 -23.06 -8.16
N HIS A 31 -1.48 -22.73 -8.09
CA HIS A 31 -2.52 -23.40 -8.85
C HIS A 31 -3.32 -22.49 -9.79
N VAL A 32 -3.23 -21.20 -9.65
CA VAL A 32 -4.04 -20.23 -10.42
C VAL A 32 -3.15 -19.31 -11.24
N ASP A 33 -2.43 -18.40 -10.59
CA ASP A 33 -1.58 -17.42 -11.24
C ASP A 33 -0.49 -16.93 -10.28
N ALA A 34 0.74 -16.86 -10.76
CA ALA A 34 1.90 -16.32 -10.07
C ALA A 34 2.52 -15.12 -10.81
N SER A 35 1.91 -14.66 -11.90
CA SER A 35 2.46 -13.60 -12.76
C SER A 35 2.42 -12.22 -12.11
N GLN A 36 1.45 -11.99 -11.21
CA GLN A 36 1.31 -10.75 -10.47
C GLN A 36 1.22 -11.03 -8.98
N PRO A 37 1.86 -10.23 -8.15
CA PRO A 37 1.71 -10.36 -6.71
C PRO A 37 0.31 -9.92 -6.26
N VAL A 38 -0.18 -10.57 -5.21
CA VAL A 38 -1.43 -10.21 -4.55
C VAL A 38 -1.18 -9.04 -3.61
N ARG A 39 -1.98 -7.98 -3.73
CA ARG A 39 -1.90 -6.86 -2.80
C ARG A 39 -2.54 -7.21 -1.47
N PHE A 40 -1.74 -7.19 -0.41
CA PHE A 40 -2.14 -7.46 0.95
C PHE A 40 -2.36 -6.14 1.69
N LEU A 41 -3.61 -5.71 1.78
CA LEU A 41 -3.99 -4.48 2.46
C LEU A 41 -3.94 -4.69 3.97
N VAL A 42 -3.26 -3.79 4.66
CA VAL A 42 -3.13 -3.82 6.12
C VAL A 42 -3.87 -2.61 6.69
N ALA A 43 -5.07 -2.85 7.21
CA ALA A 43 -5.86 -1.83 7.86
C ALA A 43 -5.25 -1.42 9.20
N GLU A 44 -5.62 -0.25 9.71
CA GLU A 44 -5.21 0.24 11.04
C GLU A 44 -3.70 0.15 11.26
N THR A 45 -2.91 0.56 10.27
CA THR A 45 -1.45 0.49 10.35
C THR A 45 -0.91 1.60 11.24
N GLU A 46 -0.70 1.29 12.52
CA GLU A 46 -0.24 2.25 13.54
C GLU A 46 1.27 2.19 13.80
N SER A 47 1.96 1.12 13.39
CA SER A 47 3.40 0.96 13.60
C SER A 47 4.07 0.17 12.47
N GLY A 48 5.37 0.38 12.32
CA GLY A 48 6.20 -0.40 11.41
C GLY A 48 6.27 -1.88 11.75
N TYR A 49 6.05 -2.24 13.01
CA TYR A 49 5.99 -3.65 13.43
C TYR A 49 4.85 -4.42 12.77
N THR A 50 3.72 -3.76 12.49
CA THR A 50 2.61 -4.39 11.76
C THR A 50 3.06 -4.82 10.35
N LEU A 51 3.84 -3.99 9.67
CA LEU A 51 4.40 -4.31 8.35
C LEU A 51 5.45 -5.42 8.42
N LEU A 52 6.29 -5.41 9.45
CA LEU A 52 7.29 -6.46 9.68
C LEU A 52 6.63 -7.79 10.04
N ALA A 53 5.52 -7.78 10.78
CA ALA A 53 4.74 -8.98 11.07
C ALA A 53 4.10 -9.57 9.81
N ALA A 54 3.54 -8.72 8.94
CA ALA A 54 3.03 -9.16 7.64
C ALA A 54 4.14 -9.77 6.76
N LEU A 55 5.32 -9.15 6.72
CA LEU A 55 6.48 -9.69 6.00
C LEU A 55 6.96 -11.01 6.60
N TRP A 56 6.99 -11.12 7.93
CA TRP A 56 7.34 -12.37 8.60
C TRP A 56 6.39 -13.50 8.23
N LEU A 57 5.07 -13.24 8.21
CA LEU A 57 4.06 -14.20 7.78
C LEU A 57 4.25 -14.59 6.31
N ALA A 58 4.48 -13.63 5.42
CA ALA A 58 4.73 -13.90 4.02
C ALA A 58 5.96 -14.81 3.82
N ARG A 59 7.04 -14.58 4.56
CA ARG A 59 8.24 -15.42 4.56
C ARG A 59 7.99 -16.81 5.15
N ARG A 60 7.21 -16.87 6.23
CA ARG A 60 6.85 -18.14 6.88
C ARG A 60 6.15 -19.09 5.92
N PHE A 61 5.32 -18.58 5.04
CA PHE A 61 4.58 -19.38 4.05
C PHE A 61 5.21 -19.36 2.64
N GLY A 62 6.41 -18.79 2.49
CA GLY A 62 7.15 -18.78 1.23
C GLY A 62 6.55 -17.90 0.15
N VAL A 63 5.70 -16.94 0.51
CA VAL A 63 4.95 -16.10 -0.44
C VAL A 63 5.44 -14.65 -0.52
N GLU A 64 6.60 -14.33 0.04
CA GLU A 64 7.09 -12.94 0.05
C GLU A 64 7.20 -12.32 -1.35
N ARG A 65 7.45 -13.12 -2.40
CA ARG A 65 7.51 -12.67 -3.79
C ARG A 65 6.14 -12.49 -4.43
N HIS A 66 5.10 -13.04 -3.81
CA HIS A 66 3.74 -13.07 -4.32
C HIS A 66 2.79 -12.16 -3.53
N VAL A 67 3.32 -11.38 -2.58
CA VAL A 67 2.54 -10.47 -1.73
C VAL A 67 3.13 -9.08 -1.78
N GLU A 68 2.32 -8.09 -2.10
CA GLU A 68 2.61 -6.67 -1.93
C GLU A 68 1.94 -6.17 -0.66
N ILE A 69 2.73 -5.91 0.38
CA ILE A 69 2.23 -5.37 1.65
C ILE A 69 1.93 -3.90 1.47
N SER A 70 0.67 -3.52 1.65
CA SER A 70 0.16 -2.16 1.44
C SER A 70 -0.54 -1.65 2.70
N PRO A 71 0.11 -0.82 3.52
CA PRO A 71 -0.54 -0.19 4.67
C PRO A 71 -1.62 0.77 4.23
N LEU A 72 -2.73 0.81 4.97
CA LEU A 72 -3.81 1.75 4.81
C LEU A 72 -3.67 2.90 5.80
N PHE A 73 -3.62 4.13 5.27
CA PHE A 73 -3.65 5.37 6.04
C PHE A 73 -5.00 6.07 5.79
N GLU A 74 -5.88 6.03 6.78
CA GLU A 74 -7.27 6.50 6.63
C GLU A 74 -7.75 7.42 7.76
N THR A 75 -6.99 7.56 8.84
CA THR A 75 -7.27 8.53 9.90
C THR A 75 -6.38 9.76 9.78
N ALA A 76 -6.78 10.87 10.40
CA ALA A 76 -5.94 12.07 10.46
C ALA A 76 -4.57 11.76 11.07
N GLU A 77 -4.55 11.01 12.17
CA GLU A 77 -3.33 10.62 12.86
C GLU A 77 -2.45 9.71 11.99
N ALA A 78 -3.04 8.73 11.30
CA ALA A 78 -2.31 7.86 10.39
C ALA A 78 -1.68 8.63 9.22
N LEU A 79 -2.40 9.59 8.62
CA LEU A 79 -1.88 10.47 7.58
C LEU A 79 -0.80 11.42 8.10
N GLU A 80 -0.95 11.90 9.33
CA GLU A 80 0.04 12.77 9.96
C GLU A 80 1.34 12.06 10.34
N ARG A 81 1.25 10.80 10.77
CA ARG A 81 2.36 10.00 11.31
C ARG A 81 2.78 8.83 10.42
N GLY A 82 2.15 8.63 9.29
CA GLY A 82 2.43 7.50 8.38
C GLY A 82 3.89 7.43 7.94
N ASP A 83 4.54 8.59 7.83
CA ASP A 83 5.98 8.66 7.59
C ASP A 83 6.80 7.97 8.69
N ARG A 84 6.41 8.11 9.96
CA ARG A 84 7.10 7.44 11.08
C ARG A 84 6.88 5.93 11.07
N VAL A 85 5.68 5.48 10.72
CA VAL A 85 5.37 4.06 10.55
C VAL A 85 6.26 3.42 9.49
N ILE A 86 6.39 4.08 8.34
CA ILE A 86 7.25 3.60 7.26
C ILE A 86 8.73 3.68 7.67
N GLU A 87 9.18 4.77 8.30
CA GLU A 87 10.53 4.89 8.82
C GLU A 87 10.88 3.76 9.80
N GLU A 88 9.97 3.42 10.70
CA GLU A 88 10.15 2.31 11.64
C GLU A 88 10.36 0.97 10.92
N ALA A 89 9.55 0.68 9.90
CA ALA A 89 9.73 -0.51 9.09
C ALA A 89 11.04 -0.49 8.28
N LEU A 90 11.42 0.68 7.73
CA LEU A 90 12.64 0.87 6.95
C LEU A 90 13.93 0.72 7.77
N ARG A 91 13.89 0.86 9.09
CA ARG A 91 15.04 0.54 9.96
C ARG A 91 15.43 -0.93 9.87
N SER A 92 14.48 -1.81 9.57
CA SER A 92 14.75 -3.22 9.35
C SER A 92 15.39 -3.45 7.98
N PRO A 93 16.57 -4.09 7.90
CA PRO A 93 17.16 -4.49 6.62
C PRO A 93 16.24 -5.44 5.85
N HIS A 94 15.49 -6.28 6.56
CA HIS A 94 14.56 -7.23 5.94
C HIS A 94 13.44 -6.55 5.15
N PHE A 95 12.94 -5.41 5.63
CA PHE A 95 11.90 -4.67 4.92
C PHE A 95 12.48 -3.93 3.71
N ARG A 96 13.69 -3.35 3.83
CA ARG A 96 14.38 -2.74 2.68
C ARG A 96 14.68 -3.76 1.57
N ASP A 97 15.15 -4.96 1.95
CA ASP A 97 15.41 -6.03 0.97
C ASP A 97 14.13 -6.52 0.29
N TYR A 98 13.03 -6.59 1.03
CA TYR A 98 11.71 -6.87 0.49
C TYR A 98 11.27 -5.80 -0.52
N LEU A 99 11.45 -4.50 -0.21
CA LEU A 99 11.13 -3.43 -1.15
C LEU A 99 12.01 -3.48 -2.42
N ARG A 100 13.30 -3.79 -2.29
CA ARG A 100 14.18 -4.01 -3.44
C ARG A 100 13.76 -5.20 -4.28
N LEU A 101 13.30 -6.28 -3.64
CA LEU A 101 12.81 -7.49 -4.31
C LEU A 101 11.60 -7.18 -5.20
N HIS A 102 10.67 -6.37 -4.72
CA HIS A 102 9.47 -5.95 -5.45
C HIS A 102 9.70 -4.75 -6.37
N GLY A 103 10.74 -3.98 -6.14
CA GLY A 103 11.01 -2.72 -6.84
C GLY A 103 9.98 -1.63 -6.55
N ARG A 104 9.14 -1.79 -5.51
CA ARG A 104 8.08 -0.83 -5.20
C ARG A 104 7.67 -0.81 -3.73
N LEU A 105 7.14 0.33 -3.30
CA LEU A 105 6.40 0.50 -2.04
C LEU A 105 4.95 0.82 -2.37
N CYS A 106 4.03 -0.03 -1.92
CA CYS A 106 2.59 0.17 -2.09
C CYS A 106 1.98 0.78 -0.84
N LEU A 107 1.17 1.82 -1.01
CA LEU A 107 0.43 2.49 0.06
C LEU A 107 -1.02 2.67 -0.35
N GLN A 108 -1.92 2.67 0.61
CA GLN A 108 -3.32 2.96 0.39
C GLN A 108 -3.76 4.17 1.21
N PHE A 109 -4.50 5.09 0.58
CA PHE A 109 -5.13 6.22 1.22
C PHE A 109 -6.65 6.02 1.29
N GLY A 110 -7.19 6.05 2.52
CA GLY A 110 -8.62 5.93 2.77
C GLY A 110 -9.27 7.30 2.92
N TYR A 111 -9.66 7.93 1.81
CA TYR A 111 -10.34 9.24 1.82
C TYR A 111 -11.76 9.19 2.40
N SER A 112 -12.36 8.02 2.51
CA SER A 112 -13.69 7.85 3.12
C SER A 112 -13.69 8.31 4.58
N ASP A 113 -12.80 7.77 5.37
CA ASP A 113 -12.76 8.06 6.81
C ASP A 113 -12.01 9.34 7.09
N SER A 114 -10.86 9.60 6.48
CA SER A 114 -10.15 10.85 6.66
C SER A 114 -10.99 12.07 6.25
N GLY A 115 -11.66 12.01 5.09
CA GLY A 115 -12.53 13.09 4.63
C GLY A 115 -13.76 13.31 5.52
N ARG A 116 -14.30 12.24 6.13
CA ARG A 116 -15.43 12.32 7.06
C ARG A 116 -15.08 12.99 8.37
N TYR A 117 -13.90 12.67 8.93
CA TYR A 117 -13.52 13.15 10.26
C TYR A 117 -12.81 14.50 10.27
N VAL A 118 -11.99 14.80 9.26
CA VAL A 118 -11.22 16.06 9.22
C VAL A 118 -11.61 16.99 8.07
N GLY A 119 -12.43 16.52 7.13
CA GLY A 119 -12.78 17.26 5.92
C GLY A 119 -11.80 17.00 4.77
N GLN A 120 -12.25 17.28 3.53
CA GLN A 120 -11.52 16.94 2.32
C GLN A 120 -10.20 17.68 2.14
N LEU A 121 -10.21 19.00 2.34
CA LEU A 121 -9.00 19.82 2.16
C LEU A 121 -7.90 19.42 3.16
N PRO A 122 -8.18 19.28 4.47
CA PRO A 122 -7.19 18.77 5.40
C PRO A 122 -6.71 17.35 5.06
N ALA A 123 -7.60 16.44 4.67
CA ALA A 123 -7.22 15.08 4.30
C ALA A 123 -6.27 15.06 3.07
N SER A 124 -6.60 15.82 2.02
CA SER A 124 -5.75 15.95 0.84
C SER A 124 -4.39 16.57 1.16
N TYR A 125 -4.35 17.61 1.99
CA TYR A 125 -3.11 18.22 2.45
C TYR A 125 -2.23 17.25 3.26
N LEU A 126 -2.82 16.49 4.16
CA LEU A 126 -2.11 15.50 4.96
C LEU A 126 -1.54 14.38 4.06
N ALA A 127 -2.31 13.92 3.09
CA ALA A 127 -1.87 12.90 2.13
C ALA A 127 -0.70 13.43 1.26
N GLU A 128 -0.79 14.65 0.74
CA GLU A 128 0.30 15.27 -0.02
C GLU A 128 1.57 15.41 0.83
N ARG A 129 1.44 15.92 2.05
CA ARG A 129 2.56 16.04 2.99
C ARG A 129 3.21 14.69 3.28
N LEU A 130 2.41 13.64 3.45
CA LEU A 130 2.93 12.29 3.67
C LEU A 130 3.73 11.80 2.45
N LYS A 131 3.24 12.01 1.23
CA LYS A 131 3.95 11.67 -0.02
C LYS A 131 5.35 12.33 -0.07
N LEU A 132 5.42 13.62 0.25
CA LEU A 132 6.69 14.36 0.26
C LEU A 132 7.68 13.81 1.30
N ARG A 133 7.21 13.51 2.50
CA ARG A 133 8.05 12.94 3.56
C ARG A 133 8.55 11.54 3.21
N LEU A 134 7.69 10.71 2.59
CA LEU A 134 8.08 9.38 2.12
C LEU A 134 9.17 9.45 1.05
N ALA A 135 9.07 10.40 0.14
CA ALA A 135 10.11 10.61 -0.88
C ALA A 135 11.49 10.87 -0.24
N GLU A 136 11.55 11.71 0.78
CA GLU A 136 12.78 12.00 1.51
C GLU A 136 13.31 10.77 2.28
N GLN A 137 12.40 9.99 2.88
CA GLN A 137 12.78 8.80 3.64
C GLN A 137 13.33 7.70 2.74
N LEU A 138 12.64 7.39 1.63
CA LEU A 138 13.09 6.37 0.69
C LEU A 138 14.47 6.73 0.13
N LYS A 139 14.72 8.01 -0.17
CA LYS A 139 16.02 8.49 -0.58
C LYS A 139 17.09 8.29 0.50
N ARG A 140 16.81 8.60 1.77
CA ARG A 140 17.73 8.41 2.89
C ARG A 140 18.11 6.95 3.15
N HIS A 141 17.22 6.01 2.80
CA HIS A 141 17.46 4.57 2.93
C HIS A 141 17.99 3.89 1.66
N ASP A 142 18.51 4.68 0.70
CA ASP A 142 19.04 4.17 -0.58
C ASP A 142 18.02 3.32 -1.36
N LEU A 143 16.76 3.76 -1.34
CA LEU A 143 15.66 3.17 -2.07
C LEU A 143 15.19 4.06 -3.24
N SER A 144 16.08 4.95 -3.71
CA SER A 144 15.86 5.68 -4.96
C SER A 144 15.78 4.68 -6.12
N GLY A 145 14.84 4.90 -7.04
CA GLY A 145 14.63 3.98 -8.17
C GLY A 145 13.56 2.91 -7.94
N ILE A 146 13.01 2.79 -6.71
CA ILE A 146 11.78 2.02 -6.54
C ILE A 146 10.56 2.83 -6.97
N GLU A 147 9.48 2.13 -7.34
CA GLU A 147 8.19 2.75 -7.65
C GLU A 147 7.40 2.99 -6.36
N LEU A 148 6.84 4.20 -6.20
CA LEU A 148 5.85 4.48 -5.17
C LEU A 148 4.46 4.27 -5.77
N VAL A 149 3.76 3.24 -5.32
CA VAL A 149 2.40 2.92 -5.77
C VAL A 149 1.41 3.44 -4.73
N LEU A 150 0.55 4.37 -5.15
CA LEU A 150 -0.47 4.97 -4.32
C LEU A 150 -1.85 4.49 -4.78
N PHE A 151 -2.55 3.80 -3.91
CA PHE A 151 -3.91 3.33 -4.16
C PHE A 151 -4.92 4.20 -3.41
N ASP A 152 -5.72 4.92 -4.17
CA ASP A 152 -6.78 5.79 -3.65
C ASP A 152 -8.14 5.11 -3.80
N THR A 153 -8.87 4.95 -2.70
CA THR A 153 -10.19 4.32 -2.72
C THR A 153 -11.30 5.30 -3.11
N HIS A 154 -12.42 4.76 -3.60
CA HIS A 154 -13.66 5.50 -3.87
C HIS A 154 -13.50 6.64 -4.89
N GLY A 155 -12.91 6.33 -6.04
CA GLY A 155 -12.73 7.27 -7.15
C GLY A 155 -14.00 7.92 -7.68
N GLU A 156 -15.16 7.31 -7.44
CA GLU A 156 -16.47 7.81 -7.85
C GLU A 156 -17.03 8.93 -6.96
N SER A 157 -16.49 9.11 -5.76
CA SER A 157 -17.07 10.00 -4.76
C SER A 157 -16.44 11.38 -4.81
N LEU A 158 -17.20 12.38 -5.24
CA LEU A 158 -16.89 13.79 -4.99
C LEU A 158 -16.71 13.98 -3.48
N GLY A 159 -15.63 14.59 -3.10
CA GLY A 159 -15.36 14.77 -1.70
C GLY A 159 -14.47 13.73 -1.05
N ARG A 160 -14.08 12.73 -1.79
CA ARG A 160 -13.12 11.69 -1.37
C ARG A 160 -11.96 11.62 -2.35
N GLY A 161 -11.52 12.79 -2.83
CA GLY A 161 -10.51 12.91 -3.87
C GLY A 161 -11.05 12.75 -5.29
N ALA A 162 -12.35 12.53 -5.50
CA ALA A 162 -12.92 12.49 -6.84
C ALA A 162 -12.88 13.87 -7.51
N HIS A 163 -12.63 13.87 -8.80
CA HIS A 163 -12.68 15.06 -9.63
C HIS A 163 -13.78 14.93 -10.68
N PRO A 164 -14.63 15.95 -10.89
CA PRO A 164 -15.79 15.83 -11.77
C PRO A 164 -15.47 15.75 -13.25
N ALA A 165 -14.27 16.17 -13.68
CA ALA A 165 -13.93 16.24 -15.09
C ALA A 165 -13.49 14.90 -15.68
N GLY A 166 -12.68 14.11 -14.95
CA GLY A 166 -12.23 12.82 -15.45
C GLY A 166 -11.14 12.17 -14.61
N LEU A 167 -10.72 10.98 -15.03
CA LEU A 167 -9.72 10.19 -14.30
C LEU A 167 -8.35 10.88 -14.26
N ALA A 168 -7.92 11.48 -15.36
CA ALA A 168 -6.65 12.21 -15.40
C ALA A 168 -6.66 13.43 -14.46
N ASP A 169 -7.79 14.15 -14.42
CA ASP A 169 -7.95 15.31 -13.52
C ASP A 169 -7.97 14.86 -12.05
N ARG A 170 -8.55 13.69 -11.77
CA ARG A 170 -8.51 13.08 -10.44
C ARG A 170 -7.07 12.82 -10.02
N PHE A 171 -6.27 12.17 -10.85
CA PHE A 171 -4.87 11.90 -10.51
C PHE A 171 -4.03 13.19 -10.36
N ALA A 172 -4.32 14.22 -11.17
CA ALA A 172 -3.70 15.53 -11.00
C ALA A 172 -4.10 16.22 -9.71
N TYR A 173 -5.33 16.01 -9.24
CA TYR A 173 -5.80 16.52 -7.95
C TYR A 173 -5.17 15.78 -6.76
N LEU A 174 -5.07 14.45 -6.83
CA LEU A 174 -4.51 13.62 -5.77
C LEU A 174 -2.99 13.80 -5.61
N SER A 175 -2.29 14.01 -6.72
CA SER A 175 -0.85 14.27 -6.74
C SER A 175 -0.53 15.48 -7.59
N PRO A 176 -0.62 16.68 -6.99
CA PRO A 176 -0.38 17.94 -7.69
C PRO A 176 1.06 18.05 -8.23
N PRO A 177 1.33 18.96 -9.18
CA PRO A 177 2.62 19.07 -9.85
C PRO A 177 3.82 19.19 -8.88
N GLN A 178 3.65 19.88 -7.76
CA GLN A 178 4.71 20.02 -6.74
C GLN A 178 5.07 18.67 -6.10
N ALA A 179 4.07 17.85 -5.77
CA ALA A 179 4.30 16.52 -5.21
C ALA A 179 4.98 15.61 -6.24
N ARG A 180 4.52 15.62 -7.49
CA ARG A 180 5.16 14.85 -8.57
C ARG A 180 6.61 15.26 -8.80
N ALA A 181 6.89 16.57 -8.87
CA ALA A 181 8.24 17.08 -9.03
C ALA A 181 9.18 16.71 -7.85
N ALA A 182 8.65 16.68 -6.62
CA ALA A 182 9.42 16.25 -5.46
C ALA A 182 9.77 14.75 -5.49
N LEU A 183 8.83 13.91 -5.90
CA LEU A 183 9.05 12.46 -6.08
C LEU A 183 10.08 12.21 -7.19
N GLU A 184 9.95 12.87 -8.33
CA GLU A 184 10.90 12.79 -9.44
C GLU A 184 12.32 13.22 -9.01
N LYS A 185 12.43 14.35 -8.29
CA LYS A 185 13.71 14.83 -7.72
C LYS A 185 14.32 13.84 -6.72
N ALA A 186 13.49 13.06 -6.03
CA ALA A 186 13.94 11.98 -5.14
C ALA A 186 14.34 10.70 -5.90
N GLY A 187 14.16 10.67 -7.22
CA GLY A 187 14.44 9.50 -8.06
C GLY A 187 13.39 8.39 -7.93
N LEU A 188 12.17 8.74 -7.55
CA LEU A 188 11.06 7.80 -7.37
C LEU A 188 10.09 7.91 -8.55
N ALA A 189 9.73 6.75 -9.12
CA ALA A 189 8.60 6.67 -10.03
C ALA A 189 7.29 6.68 -9.22
N LEU A 190 6.30 7.42 -9.71
CA LEU A 190 4.96 7.44 -9.11
C LEU A 190 3.99 6.67 -10.00
N ARG A 191 3.32 5.70 -9.41
CA ARG A 191 2.15 5.02 -10.00
C ARG A 191 0.95 5.27 -9.12
N GLU A 192 -0.12 5.76 -9.71
CA GLU A 192 -1.38 6.01 -9.03
C GLU A 192 -2.43 5.02 -9.50
N GLU A 193 -3.15 4.46 -8.56
CA GLU A 193 -4.24 3.52 -8.78
C GLU A 193 -5.47 4.02 -8.03
N THR A 194 -6.65 3.78 -8.58
CA THR A 194 -7.91 4.13 -7.91
C THR A 194 -8.95 3.04 -8.14
N SER A 195 -9.86 2.88 -7.19
CA SER A 195 -11.01 2.01 -7.32
C SER A 195 -12.29 2.80 -7.53
N PHE A 196 -13.19 2.24 -8.32
CA PHE A 196 -14.55 2.72 -8.48
C PHE A 196 -15.52 1.62 -8.05
N GLN A 197 -16.48 1.97 -7.22
CA GLN A 197 -17.56 1.07 -6.87
C GLN A 197 -18.64 1.14 -7.95
N GLY A 198 -18.96 0.02 -8.56
CA GLY A 198 -20.04 -0.12 -9.53
C GLY A 198 -20.94 -1.28 -9.19
N GLY A 199 -22.18 -1.02 -8.78
CA GLY A 199 -23.09 -2.05 -8.30
C GLY A 199 -22.52 -2.81 -7.10
N ASP A 200 -22.40 -4.12 -7.21
CA ASP A 200 -21.87 -5.00 -6.15
C ASP A 200 -20.35 -5.26 -6.26
N GLY A 201 -19.65 -4.53 -7.14
CA GLY A 201 -18.23 -4.74 -7.39
C GLY A 201 -17.42 -3.46 -7.43
N TYR A 202 -16.10 -3.64 -7.51
CA TYR A 202 -15.14 -2.56 -7.69
C TYR A 202 -14.43 -2.70 -9.03
N LEU A 203 -14.21 -1.59 -9.70
CA LEU A 203 -13.32 -1.48 -10.85
C LEU A 203 -12.04 -0.80 -10.39
N LEU A 204 -10.89 -1.37 -10.77
CA LEU A 204 -9.57 -0.85 -10.46
C LEU A 204 -8.96 -0.22 -11.71
N PHE A 205 -8.43 1.00 -11.56
CA PHE A 205 -7.72 1.74 -12.59
C PHE A 205 -6.34 2.17 -12.08
N GLY A 206 -5.35 2.10 -12.95
CA GLY A 206 -3.99 2.49 -12.62
C GLY A 206 -3.09 2.65 -13.84
#